data_ec8fe73b2b176db17e11630d24db6835
#
_entry.id   ec8fe73b2b176db17e11630d24db6835
#
_cell.length_a   1.000
_cell.length_b   1.000
_cell.length_c   1.000
_cell.angle_alpha   90.00
_cell.angle_beta   90.00
_cell.angle_gamma   90.00
#
_symmetry.space_group_name_H-M   'P 1'
#
loop_
_entity.id
_entity.type
_entity.pdbx_description
1 polymer ?
#
loop_
_entity_poly.entity_id
_entity_poly.type
_entity_poly.pdbx_seq_one_letter_code
_entity_poly.pdbx_strand_id
1 'polypeptide(L)'
;MQSFATQALRTLGLASLLGAVGVATGCGGEDNPYKPQPAWSGRHASLPAPPSIPSTPIKSGDAYTVYGAVHQLRSLLHGKDVTANPISITGYIVDSNIPRAPDCAVHKTGKADPDGCNPEVPSFWIADEKGNTKGPKIRAVGWARNFAVIFDAMKEYKKVKPGEQPKEPVTDDMLNVQVPFPLPSVGAKVKLTGAYNIAKTVVSDMVSEPSGGVITPSKVETLEPAPDIAKFASKNSP
;
A
#
# COMPACT_ATOMS: atom_id res chain seq x y z
N MET A 1 35.31 -42.33 -14.03
CA MET A 1 36.17 -42.95 -13.03
C MET A 1 35.39 -43.06 -11.75
N GLN A 2 35.05 -44.25 -11.47
CA GLN A 2 34.87 -45.14 -10.33
C GLN A 2 33.59 -44.81 -9.49
N SER A 3 32.47 -45.49 -9.56
CA SER A 3 32.13 -46.95 -9.44
C SER A 3 32.61 -47.58 -8.14
N PHE A 4 31.61 -47.97 -7.32
CA PHE A 4 31.58 -49.19 -6.47
C PHE A 4 30.23 -49.12 -5.73
N ALA A 5 29.18 -49.83 -6.03
CA ALA A 5 28.99 -51.28 -6.04
C ALA A 5 28.93 -51.93 -4.66
N THR A 6 27.72 -52.37 -4.34
CA THR A 6 27.29 -53.67 -3.81
C THR A 6 27.80 -54.09 -2.43
N GLN A 7 26.91 -54.47 -1.48
CA GLN A 7 26.68 -55.86 -1.15
C GLN A 7 25.52 -56.09 -0.18
N ALA A 8 24.70 -57.01 -0.53
CA ALA A 8 23.69 -57.66 0.26
C ALA A 8 24.31 -58.61 1.30
N LEU A 9 23.64 -58.81 2.43
CA LEU A 9 23.66 -60.13 3.03
C LEU A 9 22.34 -60.42 3.80
N ARG A 10 21.78 -61.52 3.44
CA ARG A 10 20.70 -62.29 4.05
C ARG A 10 21.14 -62.84 5.38
N THR A 11 20.27 -62.93 6.36
CA THR A 11 20.20 -64.08 7.24
C THR A 11 18.76 -64.29 7.71
N LEU A 12 18.29 -65.49 7.38
CA LEU A 12 17.14 -66.17 7.96
C LEU A 12 17.35 -66.47 9.44
N GLY A 13 16.32 -66.38 10.19
CA GLY A 13 16.24 -66.93 11.53
C GLY A 13 14.81 -67.32 11.87
N LEU A 14 14.47 -68.54 11.60
CA LEU A 14 13.27 -69.28 12.07
C LEU A 14 13.49 -69.73 13.52
N ALA A 15 12.50 -69.50 14.40
CA ALA A 15 12.16 -70.45 15.48
C ALA A 15 11.00 -69.87 16.32
N SER A 16 9.81 -70.45 16.21
CA SER A 16 9.19 -71.36 17.27
C SER A 16 8.43 -70.57 18.32
N LEU A 17 7.09 -70.50 18.25
CA LEU A 17 6.07 -71.43 18.81
C LEU A 17 6.09 -71.56 20.35
N LEU A 18 4.90 -71.36 20.85
CA LEU A 18 4.24 -71.75 22.11
C LEU A 18 3.87 -70.49 22.92
N GLY A 19 2.61 -70.09 23.02
CA GLY A 19 1.54 -70.78 23.67
C GLY A 19 1.32 -70.13 25.03
N ALA A 20 0.37 -69.21 25.12
CA ALA A 20 -0.38 -68.96 26.34
C ALA A 20 -1.73 -68.34 26.01
N VAL A 21 -2.74 -69.16 25.96
CA VAL A 21 -4.15 -68.77 26.04
C VAL A 21 -4.35 -68.24 27.45
N GLY A 22 -4.28 -66.93 27.60
CA GLY A 22 -4.71 -66.25 28.80
C GLY A 22 -6.14 -65.79 28.59
N VAL A 23 -7.09 -66.56 29.06
CA VAL A 23 -8.49 -66.12 29.19
C VAL A 23 -8.51 -65.05 30.27
N ALA A 24 -8.37 -63.84 29.92
CA ALA A 24 -8.70 -62.72 30.79
C ALA A 24 -10.19 -62.43 30.66
N THR A 25 -10.98 -63.08 31.45
CA THR A 25 -12.34 -62.62 31.78
C THR A 25 -12.24 -61.32 32.57
N GLY A 26 -12.10 -60.25 31.87
CA GLY A 26 -12.26 -58.91 32.41
C GLY A 26 -13.70 -58.45 32.20
N CYS A 27 -14.60 -59.01 32.99
CA CYS A 27 -15.91 -58.41 33.19
C CYS A 27 -15.78 -57.23 34.13
N GLY A 28 -15.53 -56.13 33.65
CA GLY A 28 -15.76 -54.86 34.30
C GLY A 28 -16.53 -54.01 33.35
N GLY A 29 -17.81 -53.88 33.56
CA GLY A 29 -18.61 -52.85 32.89
C GLY A 29 -18.17 -51.49 33.38
N GLU A 30 -16.95 -51.10 33.01
CA GLU A 30 -16.50 -49.77 33.26
C GLU A 30 -17.25 -48.84 32.30
N ASP A 31 -17.94 -47.88 32.89
CA ASP A 31 -18.46 -46.74 32.16
C ASP A 31 -17.31 -46.16 31.34
N ASN A 32 -17.39 -46.39 30.02
CA ASN A 32 -16.39 -45.86 29.11
C ASN A 32 -16.40 -44.34 29.24
N PRO A 33 -15.36 -43.73 29.84
CA PRO A 33 -15.33 -42.27 30.00
C PRO A 33 -15.35 -41.53 28.68
N TYR A 34 -15.17 -42.26 27.57
CA TYR A 34 -15.22 -41.72 26.21
C TYR A 34 -16.53 -42.09 25.50
N LYS A 35 -17.58 -42.48 26.19
CA LYS A 35 -18.90 -42.52 25.53
C LYS A 35 -19.17 -41.14 25.00
N PRO A 36 -19.35 -41.00 23.67
CA PRO A 36 -19.70 -39.70 23.11
C PRO A 36 -20.94 -39.20 23.81
N GLN A 37 -20.84 -38.08 24.48
CA GLN A 37 -22.01 -37.41 25.01
C GLN A 37 -22.96 -37.21 23.84
N PRO A 38 -24.26 -37.48 23.94
CA PRO A 38 -25.19 -37.19 22.88
C PRO A 38 -24.99 -35.73 22.48
N ALA A 39 -24.82 -35.49 21.17
CA ALA A 39 -24.60 -34.17 20.67
C ALA A 39 -25.65 -33.23 21.29
N TRP A 40 -25.17 -32.23 22.01
CA TRP A 40 -26.04 -31.31 22.71
C TRP A 40 -26.99 -30.61 21.72
N SER A 41 -28.26 -31.00 21.73
CA SER A 41 -29.25 -30.58 20.77
C SER A 41 -29.94 -29.24 21.13
N GLY A 42 -29.44 -28.52 22.15
CA GLY A 42 -30.19 -27.40 22.73
C GLY A 42 -29.82 -26.00 22.28
N ARG A 43 -28.64 -25.77 21.73
CA ARG A 43 -28.27 -24.44 21.18
C ARG A 43 -27.45 -24.63 19.92
N HIS A 44 -27.99 -24.19 18.80
CA HIS A 44 -27.18 -24.01 17.62
C HIS A 44 -26.11 -22.94 17.92
N ALA A 45 -24.85 -23.27 17.74
CA ALA A 45 -23.81 -22.26 17.80
C ALA A 45 -24.15 -21.17 16.78
N SER A 46 -24.43 -19.97 17.26
CA SER A 46 -24.54 -18.79 16.39
C SER A 46 -23.14 -18.50 15.90
N LEU A 47 -22.83 -18.93 14.71
CA LEU A 47 -21.57 -18.54 14.07
C LEU A 47 -21.58 -17.00 13.93
N PRO A 48 -20.45 -16.34 14.23
CA PRO A 48 -20.31 -14.94 13.90
C PRO A 48 -20.66 -14.72 12.42
N ALA A 49 -21.30 -13.61 12.12
CA ALA A 49 -21.54 -13.25 10.74
C ALA A 49 -20.21 -13.33 9.95
N PRO A 50 -20.19 -13.95 8.77
CA PRO A 50 -18.97 -13.98 7.98
C PRO A 50 -18.50 -12.53 7.75
N PRO A 51 -17.19 -12.27 7.81
CA PRO A 51 -16.67 -10.95 7.54
C PRO A 51 -17.15 -10.49 6.16
N SER A 52 -17.63 -9.26 6.07
CA SER A 52 -18.05 -8.67 4.80
C SER A 52 -16.84 -8.65 3.84
N ILE A 53 -17.03 -9.22 2.66
CA ILE A 53 -16.02 -9.14 1.60
C ILE A 53 -15.94 -7.67 1.18
N PRO A 54 -14.75 -7.06 1.16
CA PRO A 54 -14.61 -5.69 0.69
C PRO A 54 -15.19 -5.53 -0.72
N SER A 55 -16.01 -4.52 -0.93
CA SER A 55 -16.61 -4.22 -2.22
C SER A 55 -15.62 -3.58 -3.21
N THR A 56 -14.51 -3.04 -2.71
CA THR A 56 -13.48 -2.39 -3.53
C THR A 56 -12.66 -3.42 -4.27
N PRO A 57 -12.62 -3.40 -5.61
CA PRO A 57 -11.83 -4.33 -6.39
C PRO A 57 -10.33 -4.08 -6.19
N ILE A 58 -9.52 -5.11 -6.44
CA ILE A 58 -8.06 -5.02 -6.36
C ILE A 58 -7.49 -4.11 -7.46
N LYS A 59 -8.06 -4.17 -8.64
CA LYS A 59 -7.66 -3.36 -9.80
C LYS A 59 -8.86 -2.68 -10.44
N SER A 60 -8.60 -1.52 -11.02
CA SER A 60 -9.51 -0.80 -11.91
C SER A 60 -8.79 -0.63 -13.26
N GLY A 61 -9.15 -1.45 -14.24
CA GLY A 61 -8.41 -1.58 -15.48
C GLY A 61 -7.01 -2.17 -15.24
N ASP A 62 -5.98 -1.48 -15.73
CA ASP A 62 -4.56 -1.83 -15.57
C ASP A 62 -3.94 -1.36 -14.25
N ALA A 63 -4.60 -0.42 -13.54
CA ALA A 63 -4.11 0.17 -12.31
C ALA A 63 -4.63 -0.57 -11.06
N TYR A 64 -3.81 -0.63 -10.02
CA TYR A 64 -4.27 -1.03 -8.70
C TYR A 64 -5.19 0.05 -8.12
N THR A 65 -6.18 -0.36 -7.35
CA THR A 65 -6.87 0.51 -6.41
C THR A 65 -5.96 0.74 -5.20
N VAL A 66 -6.25 1.72 -4.35
CA VAL A 66 -5.51 1.91 -3.09
C VAL A 66 -5.66 0.66 -2.21
N TYR A 67 -6.88 0.13 -2.10
CA TYR A 67 -7.16 -1.13 -1.42
C TYR A 67 -6.31 -2.27 -1.99
N GLY A 68 -6.30 -2.43 -3.32
CA GLY A 68 -5.55 -3.49 -3.98
C GLY A 68 -4.04 -3.38 -3.75
N ALA A 69 -3.47 -2.17 -3.83
CA ALA A 69 -2.06 -1.95 -3.57
C ALA A 69 -1.70 -2.28 -2.11
N VAL A 70 -2.49 -1.81 -1.15
CA VAL A 70 -2.26 -2.03 0.28
C VAL A 70 -2.37 -3.51 0.65
N HIS A 71 -3.35 -4.23 0.11
CA HIS A 71 -3.59 -5.62 0.50
C HIS A 71 -2.76 -6.64 -0.27
N GLN A 72 -2.55 -6.45 -1.58
CA GLN A 72 -1.76 -7.38 -2.37
C GLN A 72 -0.25 -7.14 -2.29
N LEU A 73 0.19 -5.89 -2.34
CA LEU A 73 1.61 -5.59 -2.43
C LEU A 73 2.33 -5.61 -1.08
N ARG A 74 1.60 -5.69 0.02
CA ARG A 74 2.17 -5.97 1.35
C ARG A 74 2.65 -7.41 1.52
N SER A 75 2.22 -8.33 0.67
CA SER A 75 2.71 -9.71 0.71
C SER A 75 4.20 -9.75 0.42
N LEU A 76 4.98 -10.30 1.35
CA LEU A 76 6.43 -10.46 1.20
C LEU A 76 6.81 -11.38 0.03
N LEU A 77 5.89 -12.25 -0.40
CA LEU A 77 6.12 -13.21 -1.47
C LEU A 77 5.84 -12.63 -2.86
N HIS A 78 4.80 -11.82 -3.01
CA HIS A 78 4.40 -11.25 -4.30
C HIS A 78 4.73 -9.76 -4.45
N GLY A 79 4.83 -9.04 -3.34
CA GLY A 79 5.05 -7.60 -3.37
C GLY A 79 6.39 -7.24 -4.01
N LYS A 80 7.47 -7.96 -3.70
CA LYS A 80 8.81 -7.66 -4.22
C LYS A 80 8.89 -7.76 -5.74
N ASP A 81 8.33 -8.80 -6.32
CA ASP A 81 8.39 -9.01 -7.78
C ASP A 81 7.58 -7.96 -8.54
N VAL A 82 6.42 -7.59 -8.00
CA VAL A 82 5.56 -6.58 -8.61
C VAL A 82 6.14 -5.17 -8.44
N THR A 83 6.69 -4.85 -7.26
CA THR A 83 7.21 -3.51 -6.94
C THR A 83 8.65 -3.29 -7.43
N ALA A 84 9.32 -4.31 -7.96
CA ALA A 84 10.59 -4.16 -8.68
C ALA A 84 10.47 -3.29 -9.94
N ASN A 85 9.25 -3.20 -10.50
CA ASN A 85 8.92 -2.37 -11.65
C ASN A 85 7.97 -1.24 -11.25
N PRO A 86 7.92 -0.13 -12.01
CA PRO A 86 6.90 0.90 -11.82
C PRO A 86 5.49 0.31 -11.94
N ILE A 87 4.63 0.63 -11.00
CA ILE A 87 3.22 0.21 -11.01
C ILE A 87 2.30 1.41 -11.18
N SER A 88 1.07 1.15 -11.61
CA SER A 88 0.03 2.17 -11.67
C SER A 88 -0.96 1.97 -10.53
N ILE A 89 -1.29 3.06 -9.84
CA ILE A 89 -2.29 3.10 -8.77
C ILE A 89 -3.28 4.23 -9.08
N THR A 90 -4.58 3.97 -8.93
CA THR A 90 -5.63 4.96 -9.09
C THR A 90 -6.33 5.23 -7.77
N GLY A 91 -6.75 6.48 -7.57
CA GLY A 91 -7.48 6.90 -6.38
C GLY A 91 -7.84 8.37 -6.40
N TYR A 92 -8.66 8.79 -5.43
CA TYR A 92 -8.99 10.18 -5.20
C TYR A 92 -7.98 10.84 -4.26
N ILE A 93 -7.55 12.04 -4.58
CA ILE A 93 -6.73 12.85 -3.66
C ILE A 93 -7.62 13.28 -2.50
N VAL A 94 -7.30 12.84 -1.30
CA VAL A 94 -8.06 13.12 -0.08
C VAL A 94 -7.38 14.11 0.85
N ASP A 95 -6.09 14.32 0.68
CA ASP A 95 -5.31 15.31 1.43
C ASP A 95 -4.08 15.77 0.63
N SER A 96 -3.59 16.98 0.91
CA SER A 96 -2.39 17.56 0.33
C SER A 96 -1.75 18.53 1.31
N ASN A 97 -0.42 18.58 1.35
CA ASN A 97 0.28 19.55 2.17
C ASN A 97 0.56 20.89 1.47
N ILE A 98 0.18 21.06 0.20
CA ILE A 98 0.32 22.33 -0.51
C ILE A 98 -0.31 23.50 0.26
N PRO A 99 -1.57 23.41 0.75
CA PRO A 99 -2.17 24.51 1.50
C PRO A 99 -1.49 24.80 2.84
N ARG A 100 -0.76 23.82 3.37
CA ARG A 100 -0.06 23.90 4.66
C ARG A 100 1.42 24.25 4.51
N ALA A 101 1.88 24.57 3.31
CA ALA A 101 3.25 24.98 3.09
C ALA A 101 3.58 26.22 3.93
N PRO A 102 4.71 26.23 4.66
CA PRO A 102 5.09 27.38 5.45
C PRO A 102 5.45 28.56 4.55
N ASP A 103 5.14 29.78 4.99
CA ASP A 103 5.38 31.00 4.22
C ASP A 103 6.82 31.12 3.74
N CYS A 104 7.79 30.64 4.52
CA CYS A 104 9.21 30.68 4.19
C CYS A 104 9.57 29.83 2.96
N ALA A 105 8.81 28.76 2.67
CA ALA A 105 9.06 27.86 1.54
C ALA A 105 8.27 28.24 0.28
N VAL A 106 7.35 29.20 0.37
CA VAL A 106 6.50 29.65 -0.74
C VAL A 106 7.15 30.87 -1.39
N HIS A 107 8.00 30.61 -2.38
CA HIS A 107 8.72 31.66 -3.11
C HIS A 107 9.14 31.17 -4.50
N LYS A 108 9.67 32.06 -5.31
CA LYS A 108 10.17 31.75 -6.66
C LYS A 108 11.37 30.81 -6.59
N THR A 109 11.49 29.89 -7.54
CA THR A 109 12.66 29.00 -7.71
C THR A 109 13.95 29.83 -7.87
N GLY A 110 15.05 29.25 -7.40
CA GLY A 110 16.37 29.91 -7.43
C GLY A 110 16.65 30.83 -6.26
N LYS A 111 15.67 31.02 -5.35
CA LYS A 111 15.85 31.67 -4.07
C LYS A 111 15.99 30.57 -3.00
N ALA A 112 17.00 30.67 -2.15
CA ALA A 112 17.15 29.73 -1.04
C ALA A 112 16.07 29.96 0.01
N ASP A 113 15.61 28.89 0.64
CA ASP A 113 14.78 29.01 1.83
C ASP A 113 15.59 29.71 2.95
N PRO A 114 14.96 30.57 3.77
CA PRO A 114 15.61 31.20 4.90
C PRO A 114 16.15 30.18 5.90
N ASP A 115 17.19 30.57 6.67
CA ASP A 115 17.71 29.75 7.75
C ASP A 115 16.58 29.37 8.73
N GLY A 116 16.53 28.10 9.10
CA GLY A 116 15.49 27.55 9.96
C GLY A 116 14.17 27.19 9.28
N CYS A 117 14.05 27.41 7.97
CA CYS A 117 12.92 26.93 7.19
C CYS A 117 13.11 25.44 6.83
N ASN A 118 12.37 24.56 7.48
CA ASN A 118 12.41 23.12 7.23
C ASN A 118 11.03 22.61 6.80
N PRO A 119 10.60 22.91 5.57
CA PRO A 119 9.30 22.43 5.07
C PRO A 119 9.33 20.92 4.86
N GLU A 120 8.19 20.29 5.07
CA GLU A 120 7.98 18.92 4.56
C GLU A 120 8.05 18.93 3.02
N VAL A 121 8.49 17.79 2.45
CA VAL A 121 8.44 17.62 0.99
C VAL A 121 7.00 17.69 0.48
N PRO A 122 6.76 18.30 -0.70
CA PRO A 122 5.46 18.31 -1.31
C PRO A 122 4.89 16.89 -1.43
N SER A 123 3.68 16.72 -0.92
CA SER A 123 3.04 15.42 -0.90
C SER A 123 1.52 15.54 -0.90
N PHE A 124 0.86 14.50 -1.42
CA PHE A 124 -0.57 14.32 -1.33
C PHE A 124 -0.90 12.86 -1.05
N TRP A 125 -2.11 12.60 -0.58
CA TRP A 125 -2.58 11.27 -0.24
C TRP A 125 -3.75 10.90 -1.10
N ILE A 126 -3.74 9.65 -1.60
CA ILE A 126 -4.84 9.09 -2.37
C ILE A 126 -5.55 8.00 -1.58
N ALA A 127 -6.87 7.90 -1.76
CA ALA A 127 -7.73 6.84 -1.24
C ALA A 127 -8.71 6.36 -2.33
N ASP A 128 -9.35 5.22 -2.14
CA ASP A 128 -10.31 4.68 -3.12
C ASP A 128 -11.59 5.51 -3.21
N GLU A 129 -11.99 6.14 -2.12
CA GLU A 129 -13.22 6.91 -2.04
C GLU A 129 -12.93 8.39 -1.86
N LYS A 130 -13.71 9.22 -2.57
CA LYS A 130 -13.62 10.67 -2.46
C LYS A 130 -13.96 11.14 -1.04
N GLY A 131 -13.04 11.92 -0.45
CA GLY A 131 -13.23 12.47 0.91
C GLY A 131 -13.02 11.48 2.04
N ASN A 132 -12.67 10.22 1.77
CA ASN A 132 -12.38 9.25 2.81
C ASN A 132 -10.98 9.48 3.40
N THR A 133 -10.93 10.11 4.58
CA THR A 133 -9.68 10.39 5.29
C THR A 133 -9.32 9.33 6.34
N LYS A 134 -10.23 8.37 6.62
CA LYS A 134 -10.05 7.38 7.70
C LYS A 134 -9.52 6.03 7.20
N GLY A 135 -9.77 5.69 5.93
CA GLY A 135 -9.36 4.42 5.34
C GLY A 135 -7.87 4.37 4.95
N PRO A 136 -7.44 3.27 4.32
CA PRO A 136 -6.10 3.15 3.76
C PRO A 136 -5.80 4.29 2.78
N LYS A 137 -4.60 4.86 2.90
CA LYS A 137 -4.14 5.94 2.02
C LYS A 137 -2.71 5.67 1.58
N ILE A 138 -2.40 6.04 0.35
CA ILE A 138 -1.05 5.99 -0.20
C ILE A 138 -0.55 7.42 -0.33
N ARG A 139 0.64 7.69 0.19
CA ARG A 139 1.30 8.99 0.09
C ARG A 139 2.08 9.06 -1.23
N ALA A 140 1.86 10.11 -2.02
CA ALA A 140 2.64 10.43 -3.21
C ALA A 140 3.67 11.49 -2.87
N VAL A 141 4.96 11.20 -3.15
CA VAL A 141 6.10 12.10 -2.94
C VAL A 141 7.02 12.08 -4.15
N GLY A 142 7.87 13.10 -4.32
CA GLY A 142 8.85 13.13 -5.40
C GLY A 142 8.29 13.56 -6.77
N TRP A 143 7.09 14.11 -6.80
CA TRP A 143 6.49 14.75 -7.98
C TRP A 143 6.85 16.23 -8.10
N ALA A 144 7.40 16.81 -7.07
CA ALA A 144 8.08 18.09 -7.00
C ALA A 144 9.05 18.07 -5.82
N ARG A 145 10.24 18.64 -5.95
CA ARG A 145 11.27 18.62 -4.90
C ARG A 145 10.93 19.52 -3.72
N ASN A 146 10.32 20.68 -3.98
CA ASN A 146 9.98 21.68 -2.96
C ASN A 146 8.79 22.54 -3.40
N PHE A 147 8.32 23.39 -2.48
CA PHE A 147 7.18 24.27 -2.75
C PHE A 147 7.51 25.42 -3.70
N ALA A 148 8.79 25.77 -3.86
CA ALA A 148 9.19 26.81 -4.83
C ALA A 148 8.93 26.36 -6.28
N VAL A 149 9.20 25.11 -6.61
CA VAL A 149 8.84 24.55 -7.93
C VAL A 149 7.34 24.57 -8.16
N ILE A 150 6.54 24.26 -7.13
CA ILE A 150 5.07 24.33 -7.22
C ILE A 150 4.60 25.78 -7.38
N PHE A 151 5.25 26.73 -6.72
CA PHE A 151 4.96 28.16 -6.88
C PHE A 151 5.14 28.60 -8.33
N ASP A 152 6.24 28.25 -8.97
CA ASP A 152 6.49 28.59 -10.37
C ASP A 152 5.50 27.87 -11.30
N ALA A 153 5.22 26.59 -11.06
CA ALA A 153 4.21 25.84 -11.79
C ALA A 153 2.83 26.47 -11.67
N MET A 154 2.43 26.88 -10.47
CA MET A 154 1.15 27.54 -10.22
C MET A 154 1.04 28.86 -10.99
N LYS A 155 2.11 29.63 -11.04
CA LYS A 155 2.17 30.90 -11.78
C LYS A 155 2.02 30.68 -13.29
N GLU A 156 2.67 29.67 -13.84
CA GLU A 156 2.57 29.37 -15.28
C GLU A 156 1.20 28.76 -15.61
N TYR A 157 0.69 27.87 -14.78
CA TYR A 157 -0.60 27.20 -15.01
C TYR A 157 -1.81 28.14 -14.91
N LYS A 158 -1.72 29.22 -14.14
CA LYS A 158 -2.75 30.28 -14.15
C LYS A 158 -2.93 30.96 -15.48
N LYS A 159 -1.94 30.90 -16.39
CA LYS A 159 -2.01 31.50 -17.73
C LYS A 159 -2.71 30.58 -18.73
N VAL A 160 -2.91 29.29 -18.37
CA VAL A 160 -3.53 28.32 -19.25
C VAL A 160 -5.05 28.47 -19.20
N LYS A 161 -5.68 28.54 -20.36
CA LYS A 161 -7.14 28.66 -20.44
C LYS A 161 -7.81 27.35 -20.06
N PRO A 162 -9.04 27.41 -19.51
CA PRO A 162 -9.81 26.19 -19.21
C PRO A 162 -9.95 25.30 -20.46
N GLY A 163 -9.62 24.01 -20.28
CA GLY A 163 -9.68 23.02 -21.36
C GLY A 163 -8.43 22.93 -22.25
N GLU A 164 -7.45 23.84 -22.10
CA GLU A 164 -6.17 23.78 -22.79
C GLU A 164 -5.11 23.09 -21.93
N GLN A 165 -4.06 22.58 -22.58
CA GLN A 165 -2.85 22.09 -21.93
C GLN A 165 -1.77 23.19 -21.97
N PRO A 166 -0.86 23.24 -20.99
CA PRO A 166 0.27 24.16 -21.05
C PRO A 166 1.13 23.84 -22.27
N LYS A 167 1.56 24.88 -22.99
CA LYS A 167 2.45 24.71 -24.16
C LYS A 167 3.77 24.07 -23.78
N GLU A 168 4.29 24.45 -22.63
CA GLU A 168 5.51 23.91 -22.03
C GLU A 168 5.17 23.44 -20.61
N PRO A 169 5.33 22.14 -20.32
CA PRO A 169 5.14 21.66 -18.97
C PRO A 169 6.26 22.17 -18.06
N VAL A 170 5.92 22.57 -16.85
CA VAL A 170 6.93 22.92 -15.85
C VAL A 170 7.64 21.64 -15.40
N THR A 171 8.96 21.62 -15.53
CA THR A 171 9.79 20.48 -15.15
C THR A 171 10.59 20.82 -13.91
N ASP A 172 10.66 19.88 -12.98
CA ASP A 172 11.62 19.93 -11.88
C ASP A 172 12.94 19.34 -12.37
N ASP A 173 13.87 20.20 -12.72
CA ASP A 173 15.14 19.82 -13.35
C ASP A 173 16.02 18.92 -12.45
N MET A 174 15.86 19.02 -11.12
CA MET A 174 16.64 18.19 -10.20
C MET A 174 16.09 16.77 -10.08
N LEU A 175 14.78 16.63 -10.12
CA LEU A 175 14.14 15.32 -10.08
C LEU A 175 13.93 14.74 -11.48
N ASN A 176 14.09 15.56 -12.52
CA ASN A 176 13.78 15.23 -13.91
C ASN A 176 12.34 14.70 -14.06
N VAL A 177 11.40 15.34 -13.38
CA VAL A 177 9.97 15.02 -13.43
C VAL A 177 9.18 16.23 -13.87
N GLN A 178 8.11 15.98 -14.62
CA GLN A 178 7.16 17.04 -14.97
C GLN A 178 6.20 17.28 -13.79
N VAL A 179 6.07 18.55 -13.40
CA VAL A 179 5.04 18.95 -12.42
C VAL A 179 3.67 18.74 -13.05
N PRO A 180 2.77 17.99 -12.39
CA PRO A 180 1.48 17.65 -12.97
C PRO A 180 0.62 18.87 -13.32
N PHE A 181 -0.06 18.80 -14.45
CA PHE A 181 -1.10 19.75 -14.83
C PHE A 181 -2.44 19.02 -15.00
N PRO A 182 -3.53 19.46 -14.35
CA PRO A 182 -3.53 20.46 -13.26
C PRO A 182 -2.76 19.98 -12.02
N LEU A 183 -2.42 20.93 -11.14
CA LEU A 183 -1.75 20.59 -9.87
C LEU A 183 -2.59 19.62 -9.04
N PRO A 184 -1.96 18.64 -8.34
CA PRO A 184 -2.65 17.69 -7.50
C PRO A 184 -3.51 18.38 -6.45
N SER A 185 -4.82 18.28 -6.60
CA SER A 185 -5.81 19.01 -5.79
C SER A 185 -6.78 18.04 -5.13
N VAL A 186 -7.17 18.34 -3.90
CA VAL A 186 -8.11 17.49 -3.13
C VAL A 186 -9.42 17.33 -3.88
N GLY A 187 -9.88 16.09 -4.00
CA GLY A 187 -11.10 15.72 -4.73
C GLY A 187 -10.87 15.32 -6.19
N ALA A 188 -9.67 15.52 -6.75
CA ALA A 188 -9.32 14.97 -8.05
C ALA A 188 -9.15 13.45 -7.98
N LYS A 189 -9.50 12.75 -9.06
CA LYS A 189 -9.13 11.35 -9.26
C LYS A 189 -7.91 11.28 -10.16
N VAL A 190 -6.91 10.54 -9.70
CA VAL A 190 -5.62 10.46 -10.39
C VAL A 190 -5.20 9.01 -10.62
N LYS A 191 -4.40 8.81 -11.67
CA LYS A 191 -3.61 7.60 -11.89
C LYS A 191 -2.14 7.97 -11.73
N LEU A 192 -1.49 7.32 -10.77
CA LEU A 192 -0.08 7.49 -10.47
C LEU A 192 0.68 6.29 -11.01
N THR A 193 1.70 6.53 -11.84
CA THR A 193 2.60 5.49 -12.30
C THR A 193 3.99 5.77 -11.75
N GLY A 194 4.59 4.81 -11.05
CA GLY A 194 5.89 5.02 -10.42
C GLY A 194 6.33 3.89 -9.50
N ALA A 195 7.38 4.16 -8.73
CA ALA A 195 7.92 3.24 -7.75
C ALA A 195 7.07 3.25 -6.47
N TYR A 196 6.54 2.10 -6.09
CA TYR A 196 5.76 1.94 -4.86
C TYR A 196 6.58 1.20 -3.80
N ASN A 197 6.63 1.75 -2.61
CA ASN A 197 7.34 1.20 -1.47
C ASN A 197 6.48 1.24 -0.20
N ILE A 198 6.61 0.21 0.60
CA ILE A 198 6.09 0.20 1.97
C ILE A 198 7.21 0.74 2.86
N ALA A 199 7.31 2.07 2.95
CA ALA A 199 8.32 2.71 3.78
C ALA A 199 7.86 2.69 5.24
N LYS A 200 8.70 2.13 6.12
CA LYS A 200 8.61 2.34 7.57
C LYS A 200 9.35 3.63 7.89
N THR A 201 8.64 4.63 8.33
CA THR A 201 9.27 5.86 8.83
C THR A 201 9.47 5.70 10.32
N VAL A 202 10.72 5.67 10.77
CA VAL A 202 11.07 5.73 12.18
C VAL A 202 11.13 7.20 12.59
N VAL A 203 10.19 7.64 13.41
CA VAL A 203 10.20 8.98 14.02
C VAL A 203 10.27 8.78 15.52
N SER A 204 11.39 9.22 16.13
CA SER A 204 11.57 9.19 17.60
C SER A 204 11.26 7.83 18.23
N ASP A 205 11.93 6.76 17.78
CA ASP A 205 11.75 5.38 18.27
C ASP A 205 10.36 4.75 18.03
N MET A 206 9.42 5.50 17.48
CA MET A 206 8.14 4.97 17.03
C MET A 206 8.16 4.73 15.52
N VAL A 207 7.84 3.51 15.12
CA VAL A 207 7.65 3.16 13.71
C VAL A 207 6.28 3.67 13.29
N SER A 208 6.25 4.79 12.59
CA SER A 208 5.05 5.28 11.93
C SER A 208 4.99 4.66 10.52
N GLU A 209 4.17 3.65 10.35
CA GLU A 209 3.85 3.18 9.00
C GLU A 209 2.80 4.11 8.39
N PRO A 210 3.05 4.72 7.22
CA PRO A 210 1.96 5.28 6.46
C PRO A 210 0.97 4.16 6.17
N SER A 211 -0.30 4.37 6.41
CA SER A 211 -1.34 3.34 6.42
C SER A 211 -1.49 2.56 5.10
N GLY A 212 -0.80 2.96 4.04
CA GLY A 212 -0.87 2.32 2.72
C GLY A 212 0.43 2.34 1.93
N GLY A 213 1.53 2.86 2.46
CA GLY A 213 2.80 2.97 1.75
C GLY A 213 2.99 4.31 1.01
N VAL A 214 4.08 4.38 0.26
CA VAL A 214 4.53 5.57 -0.46
C VAL A 214 4.74 5.24 -1.93
N ILE A 215 4.25 6.10 -2.82
CA ILE A 215 4.56 6.05 -4.25
C ILE A 215 5.38 7.28 -4.64
N THR A 216 6.45 7.04 -5.40
CA THR A 216 7.22 8.09 -6.08
C THR A 216 6.81 8.06 -7.55
N PRO A 217 5.87 8.92 -7.98
CA PRO A 217 5.35 8.86 -9.32
C PRO A 217 6.35 9.44 -10.32
N SER A 218 6.59 8.71 -11.40
CA SER A 218 7.21 9.24 -12.62
C SER A 218 6.19 9.91 -13.54
N LYS A 219 4.89 9.58 -13.36
CA LYS A 219 3.78 10.15 -14.10
C LYS A 219 2.55 10.30 -13.21
N VAL A 220 1.88 11.44 -13.32
CA VAL A 220 0.60 11.74 -12.67
C VAL A 220 -0.39 12.12 -13.74
N GLU A 221 -1.46 11.36 -13.89
CA GLU A 221 -2.55 11.60 -14.84
C GLU A 221 -3.82 11.94 -14.08
N THR A 222 -4.43 13.07 -14.38
CA THR A 222 -5.72 13.45 -13.81
C THR A 222 -6.84 12.79 -14.63
N LEU A 223 -7.58 11.88 -14.00
CA LEU A 223 -8.73 11.19 -14.59
C LEU A 223 -10.02 11.98 -14.43
N GLU A 224 -10.20 12.58 -13.25
CA GLU A 224 -11.33 13.47 -12.94
C GLU A 224 -10.75 14.72 -12.26
N PRO A 225 -11.10 15.92 -12.72
CA PRO A 225 -10.59 17.16 -12.14
C PRO A 225 -11.15 17.36 -10.72
N ALA A 226 -10.38 18.07 -9.88
CA ALA A 226 -10.87 18.52 -8.59
C ALA A 226 -11.88 19.65 -8.76
N PRO A 227 -12.80 19.84 -7.80
CA PRO A 227 -13.70 20.98 -7.78
C PRO A 227 -12.94 22.31 -7.62
N ASP A 228 -11.86 22.28 -6.85
CA ASP A 228 -11.02 23.45 -6.58
C ASP A 228 -9.56 23.16 -6.92
N ILE A 229 -8.88 24.15 -7.49
CA ILE A 229 -7.44 24.06 -7.77
C ILE A 229 -6.67 24.27 -6.47
N ALA A 230 -5.63 23.46 -6.26
CA ALA A 230 -4.75 23.59 -5.11
C ALA A 230 -4.12 25.00 -5.05
N LYS A 231 -4.16 25.59 -3.87
CA LYS A 231 -3.59 26.92 -3.59
C LYS A 231 -2.78 26.86 -2.32
N PHE A 232 -1.74 27.69 -2.22
CA PHE A 232 -1.09 27.94 -0.96
C PHE A 232 -2.01 28.80 -0.06
N ALA A 233 -2.06 28.50 1.22
CA ALA A 233 -2.68 29.39 2.19
C ALA A 233 -1.75 30.58 2.55
N SER A 234 -0.49 30.50 2.14
CA SER A 234 0.53 31.51 2.34
C SER A 234 0.15 32.85 1.70
N LYS A 235 0.50 33.94 2.37
CA LYS A 235 0.41 35.31 1.84
C LYS A 235 1.32 35.55 0.61
N ASN A 236 2.34 34.71 0.45
CA ASN A 236 3.28 34.75 -0.66
C ASN A 236 2.78 33.96 -1.89
N SER A 237 1.54 33.46 -1.88
CA SER A 237 0.97 32.72 -3.02
C SER A 237 1.02 33.57 -4.31
N PRO A 238 1.39 32.99 -5.47
CA PRO A 238 1.48 33.68 -6.75
C PRO A 238 0.13 34.12 -7.30
#